data_11b772a25ae51843fa42bde7b3750d11
#
_entry.id   11b772a25ae51843fa42bde7b3750d11
#
_cell.length_a   1.000
_cell.length_b   1.000
_cell.length_c   1.000
_cell.angle_alpha   90.00
_cell.angle_beta   90.00
_cell.angle_gamma   90.00
#
_symmetry.space_group_name_H-M   'P 1'
#
loop_
_entity.id
_entity.type
_entity.pdbx_description
1 polymer ?
#
loop_
_entity_poly.entity_id
_entity_poly.type
_entity_poly.pdbx_seq_one_letter_code
_entity_poly.pdbx_strand_id
1 'polypeptide(L)'
;MGGTKRLYYEDAYLTEFDAEIVERTEHEGKPAVVLDRTAFYPESGGQPWDKGELGGASVLAVLEREDGAILHVLDRPAEGARLRGRVDRPARFDHMQQHTGQHVLSQAFWELLKGETLSFHMGADISTLEIGLKAASDADLYRAEDRANAVVWEDREVKTYFVPEDRIGEVPLRRPPKKQGLLRGIAARPDFIQGDEQ
;
A
#
# COMPACT_ATOMS: atom_id res chain seq x y z
N MET A 1 -15.27 -6.17 18.39
CA MET A 1 -15.06 -4.74 18.08
C MET A 1 -14.59 -4.70 16.65
N GLY A 2 -15.13 -3.85 15.78
CA GLY A 2 -14.68 -3.75 14.39
C GLY A 2 -13.27 -3.16 14.32
N GLY A 3 -12.47 -3.59 13.34
CA GLY A 3 -11.14 -3.04 13.11
C GLY A 3 -11.19 -1.54 12.76
N THR A 4 -10.03 -0.87 12.70
CA THR A 4 -9.91 0.55 12.32
C THR A 4 -10.39 0.76 10.88
N LYS A 5 -11.28 1.74 10.65
CA LYS A 5 -11.69 2.12 9.28
C LYS A 5 -10.50 2.74 8.54
N ARG A 6 -10.19 2.20 7.35
CA ARG A 6 -9.03 2.59 6.54
C ARG A 6 -9.44 3.61 5.48
N LEU A 7 -9.28 4.89 5.77
CA LEU A 7 -9.66 5.99 4.87
C LEU A 7 -8.88 5.96 3.56
N TYR A 8 -7.64 5.52 3.58
CA TYR A 8 -6.78 5.38 2.41
C TYR A 8 -7.27 4.33 1.39
N TYR A 9 -8.27 3.51 1.75
CA TYR A 9 -8.92 2.62 0.79
C TYR A 9 -9.96 3.35 -0.06
N GLU A 10 -10.54 4.42 0.49
CA GLU A 10 -11.53 5.26 -0.19
C GLU A 10 -10.82 6.35 -1.00
N ASP A 11 -9.80 7.00 -0.41
CA ASP A 11 -8.98 8.02 -1.05
C ASP A 11 -7.51 7.88 -0.63
N ALA A 12 -6.66 7.41 -1.56
CA ALA A 12 -5.24 7.24 -1.33
C ALA A 12 -4.47 8.56 -1.18
N TYR A 13 -5.04 9.68 -1.65
CA TYR A 13 -4.46 11.03 -1.55
C TYR A 13 -4.88 11.79 -0.29
N LEU A 14 -5.79 11.23 0.51
CA LEU A 14 -6.20 11.83 1.77
C LEU A 14 -5.04 11.86 2.76
N THR A 15 -4.60 13.06 3.14
CA THR A 15 -3.47 13.27 4.05
C THR A 15 -3.85 13.96 5.35
N GLU A 16 -5.04 14.53 5.47
CA GLU A 16 -5.54 15.14 6.69
C GLU A 16 -6.89 14.54 7.09
N PHE A 17 -7.05 14.20 8.36
CA PHE A 17 -8.28 13.59 8.86
C PHE A 17 -8.45 13.85 10.36
N ASP A 18 -9.68 13.72 10.83
CA ASP A 18 -10.00 13.69 12.24
C ASP A 18 -10.45 12.28 12.64
N ALA A 19 -10.03 11.82 13.82
CA ALA A 19 -10.38 10.50 14.35
C ALA A 19 -10.56 10.52 15.87
N GLU A 20 -11.32 9.56 16.39
CA GLU A 20 -11.48 9.35 17.82
C GLU A 20 -10.55 8.24 18.30
N ILE A 21 -9.96 8.42 19.50
CA ILE A 21 -9.17 7.37 20.13
C ILE A 21 -10.11 6.30 20.68
N VAL A 22 -9.91 5.08 20.20
CA VAL A 22 -10.64 3.88 20.68
C VAL A 22 -9.88 3.20 21.81
N GLU A 23 -8.54 3.20 21.73
CA GLU A 23 -7.66 2.54 22.70
C GLU A 23 -6.39 3.36 22.90
N ARG A 24 -5.92 3.44 24.15
CA ARG A 24 -4.59 3.93 24.52
C ARG A 24 -3.78 2.77 25.08
N THR A 25 -2.58 2.60 24.57
CA THR A 25 -1.70 1.49 24.96
C THR A 25 -0.23 1.91 24.84
N GLU A 26 0.67 0.96 24.96
CA GLU A 26 2.09 1.12 24.72
C GLU A 26 2.60 0.06 23.76
N HIS A 27 3.60 0.39 22.98
CA HIS A 27 4.31 -0.54 22.12
C HIS A 27 5.82 -0.29 22.28
N GLU A 28 6.54 -1.32 22.73
CA GLU A 28 8.00 -1.24 23.00
C GLU A 28 8.40 -0.04 23.89
N GLY A 29 7.60 0.22 24.93
CA GLY A 29 7.85 1.31 25.88
C GLY A 29 7.54 2.72 25.35
N LYS A 30 6.88 2.82 24.20
CA LYS A 30 6.41 4.08 23.62
C LYS A 30 4.89 4.17 23.66
N PRO A 31 4.33 5.39 23.87
CA PRO A 31 2.89 5.57 23.83
C PRO A 31 2.33 5.21 22.45
N ALA A 32 1.20 4.53 22.42
CA ALA A 32 0.53 4.14 21.21
C ALA A 32 -1.00 4.29 21.32
N VAL A 33 -1.66 4.52 20.20
CA VAL A 33 -3.11 4.66 20.13
C VAL A 33 -3.69 3.86 18.99
N VAL A 34 -4.90 3.34 19.19
CA VAL A 34 -5.78 2.82 18.13
C VAL A 34 -6.89 3.86 17.90
N LEU A 35 -7.19 4.13 16.66
CA LEU A 35 -8.21 5.08 16.23
C LEU A 35 -9.42 4.37 15.62
N ASP A 36 -10.60 5.01 15.64
CA ASP A 36 -11.80 4.55 14.94
C ASP A 36 -11.58 4.50 13.42
N ARG A 37 -10.77 5.42 12.89
CA ARG A 37 -10.39 5.55 11.48
C ARG A 37 -8.99 6.12 11.32
N THR A 38 -8.34 5.84 10.18
CA THR A 38 -7.01 6.38 9.89
C THR A 38 -6.75 6.53 8.40
N ALA A 39 -5.99 7.59 8.04
CA ALA A 39 -5.38 7.73 6.71
C ALA A 39 -3.93 7.25 6.67
N PHE A 40 -3.32 6.88 7.80
CA PHE A 40 -1.96 6.31 7.83
C PHE A 40 -1.95 4.87 7.34
N TYR A 41 -1.13 4.57 6.32
CA TYR A 41 -0.82 3.20 5.92
C TYR A 41 0.07 2.53 6.95
N PRO A 42 -0.25 1.31 7.39
CA PRO A 42 0.66 0.51 8.20
C PRO A 42 1.79 -0.08 7.35
N GLU A 43 2.88 -0.46 8.01
CA GLU A 43 3.91 -1.26 7.37
C GLU A 43 3.30 -2.56 6.81
N SER A 44 3.53 -2.85 5.54
CA SER A 44 3.03 -4.07 4.90
C SER A 44 3.72 -4.36 3.57
N GLY A 45 3.98 -5.63 3.28
CA GLY A 45 4.37 -6.08 1.95
C GLY A 45 5.67 -5.49 1.41
N GLY A 46 6.63 -5.13 2.27
CA GLY A 46 7.90 -4.51 1.90
C GLY A 46 7.82 -2.99 1.72
N GLN A 47 6.66 -2.38 1.99
CA GLN A 47 6.48 -0.94 2.05
C GLN A 47 6.52 -0.47 3.51
N PRO A 48 7.30 0.57 3.85
CA PRO A 48 7.30 1.17 5.18
C PRO A 48 5.97 1.88 5.47
N TRP A 49 5.71 2.12 6.77
CA TRP A 49 4.55 2.89 7.22
C TRP A 49 4.63 4.35 6.82
N ASP A 50 3.47 5.02 6.83
CA ASP A 50 3.41 6.45 6.62
C ASP A 50 3.96 7.23 7.81
N LYS A 51 4.71 8.27 7.50
CA LYS A 51 5.17 9.27 8.46
C LYS A 51 4.16 10.40 8.61
N GLY A 52 4.26 11.16 9.70
CA GLY A 52 3.44 12.34 9.94
C GLY A 52 3.19 12.63 11.40
N GLU A 53 2.10 13.33 11.69
CA GLU A 53 1.72 13.76 13.02
C GLU A 53 0.29 13.33 13.38
N LEU A 54 0.08 13.02 14.64
CA LEU A 54 -1.23 12.66 15.19
C LEU A 54 -1.44 13.39 16.53
N GLY A 55 -2.38 14.37 16.54
CA GLY A 55 -2.61 15.21 17.72
C GLY A 55 -1.38 16.01 18.14
N GLY A 56 -0.50 16.38 17.20
CA GLY A 56 0.75 17.08 17.45
C GLY A 56 1.93 16.21 17.91
N ALA A 57 1.72 14.90 18.11
CA ALA A 57 2.78 13.93 18.34
C ALA A 57 3.28 13.36 17.01
N SER A 58 4.59 13.08 16.89
CA SER A 58 5.16 12.44 15.70
C SER A 58 4.82 10.95 15.67
N VAL A 59 4.40 10.44 14.50
CA VAL A 59 4.14 9.02 14.28
C VAL A 59 5.46 8.31 14.00
N LEU A 60 5.85 7.39 14.90
CA LEU A 60 7.10 6.63 14.84
C LEU A 60 6.94 5.30 14.11
N ALA A 61 5.75 4.68 14.19
CA ALA A 61 5.38 3.47 13.46
C ALA A 61 3.87 3.38 13.33
N VAL A 62 3.41 2.69 12.28
CA VAL A 62 2.00 2.32 12.08
C VAL A 62 1.96 0.82 11.78
N LEU A 63 1.26 0.06 12.63
CA LEU A 63 1.25 -1.40 12.61
C LEU A 63 -0.18 -1.94 12.51
N GLU A 64 -0.37 -2.98 11.74
CA GLU A 64 -1.64 -3.71 11.68
C GLU A 64 -1.63 -4.85 12.71
N ARG A 65 -2.60 -4.86 13.62
CA ARG A 65 -2.81 -5.94 14.59
C ARG A 65 -3.62 -7.09 13.96
N GLU A 66 -3.57 -8.26 14.56
CA GLU A 66 -4.31 -9.45 14.11
C GLU A 66 -5.83 -9.26 14.10
N ASP A 67 -6.34 -8.41 14.99
CA ASP A 67 -7.78 -8.06 15.08
C ASP A 67 -8.21 -7.02 14.02
N GLY A 68 -7.30 -6.59 13.13
CA GLY A 68 -7.53 -5.59 12.10
C GLY A 68 -7.48 -4.14 12.58
N ALA A 69 -7.15 -3.91 13.86
CA ALA A 69 -6.91 -2.58 14.38
C ALA A 69 -5.57 -2.03 13.88
N ILE A 70 -5.51 -0.72 13.64
CA ILE A 70 -4.28 -0.03 13.26
C ILE A 70 -3.74 0.72 14.47
N LEU A 71 -2.54 0.30 14.89
CA LEU A 71 -1.81 0.88 16.00
C LEU A 71 -0.87 1.99 15.52
N HIS A 72 -0.96 3.17 16.12
CA HIS A 72 -0.08 4.31 15.85
C HIS A 72 0.85 4.50 17.04
N VAL A 73 2.15 4.25 16.85
CA VAL A 73 3.19 4.45 17.87
C VAL A 73 3.68 5.90 17.79
N LEU A 74 3.74 6.59 18.92
CA LEU A 74 3.98 8.01 19.00
C LEU A 74 5.28 8.33 19.76
N ASP A 75 5.87 9.49 19.48
CA ASP A 75 7.05 10.01 20.21
C ASP A 75 6.68 10.48 21.63
N ARG A 76 5.43 10.86 21.84
CA ARG A 76 4.85 11.30 23.13
C ARG A 76 3.35 10.99 23.20
N PRO A 77 2.76 10.96 24.40
CA PRO A 77 1.32 10.75 24.53
C PRO A 77 0.51 11.81 23.78
N ALA A 78 -0.49 11.39 23.02
CA ALA A 78 -1.47 12.29 22.41
C ALA A 78 -2.55 12.65 23.42
N GLU A 79 -2.89 13.93 23.51
CA GLU A 79 -3.91 14.44 24.42
C GLU A 79 -5.30 14.54 23.75
N GLY A 80 -6.38 14.52 24.58
CA GLY A 80 -7.76 14.62 24.10
C GLY A 80 -8.33 13.28 23.60
N ALA A 81 -9.63 13.22 23.38
CA ALA A 81 -10.33 12.03 22.88
C ALA A 81 -10.38 11.99 21.35
N ARG A 82 -10.32 13.15 20.71
CA ARG A 82 -10.31 13.32 19.25
C ARG A 82 -9.00 13.94 18.80
N LEU A 83 -8.40 13.38 17.76
CA LEU A 83 -7.11 13.81 17.24
C LEU A 83 -7.26 14.20 15.76
N ARG A 84 -6.49 15.22 15.36
CA ARG A 84 -6.22 15.49 13.96
C ARG A 84 -4.96 14.76 13.54
N GLY A 85 -5.07 13.95 12.47
CA GLY A 85 -3.95 13.29 11.80
C GLY A 85 -3.51 14.07 10.56
N ARG A 86 -2.20 14.15 10.35
CA ARG A 86 -1.59 14.71 9.14
C ARG A 86 -0.48 13.78 8.68
N VAL A 87 -0.72 13.12 7.54
CA VAL A 87 0.26 12.27 6.85
C VAL A 87 1.26 13.15 6.10
N ASP A 88 2.52 12.78 6.12
CA ASP A 88 3.56 13.40 5.29
C ASP A 88 3.26 13.14 3.81
N ARG A 89 2.73 14.15 3.13
CA ARG A 89 2.30 14.04 1.73
C ARG A 89 3.45 13.71 0.77
N PRO A 90 4.63 14.37 0.82
CA PRO A 90 5.79 14.00 0.01
C PRO A 90 6.18 12.52 0.16
N ALA A 91 6.34 12.04 1.39
CA ALA A 91 6.70 10.65 1.66
C ALA A 91 5.61 9.66 1.16
N ARG A 92 4.33 9.95 1.42
CA ARG A 92 3.19 9.16 0.91
C ARG A 92 3.22 9.07 -0.61
N PHE A 93 3.41 10.18 -1.30
CA PHE A 93 3.40 10.21 -2.77
C PHE A 93 4.58 9.43 -3.34
N ASP A 94 5.78 9.56 -2.75
CA ASP A 94 6.93 8.74 -3.10
C ASP A 94 6.64 7.24 -2.95
N HIS A 95 6.10 6.82 -1.80
CA HIS A 95 5.71 5.42 -1.60
C HIS A 95 4.70 4.93 -2.65
N MET A 96 3.72 5.75 -3.03
CA MET A 96 2.74 5.41 -4.07
C MET A 96 3.40 5.22 -5.43
N GLN A 97 4.35 6.11 -5.79
CA GLN A 97 5.10 6.01 -7.05
C GLN A 97 5.99 4.76 -7.07
N GLN A 98 6.76 4.52 -6.02
CA GLN A 98 7.63 3.34 -5.89
C GLN A 98 6.84 2.04 -5.95
N HIS A 99 5.72 1.97 -5.22
CA HIS A 99 4.87 0.78 -5.21
C HIS A 99 4.24 0.51 -6.60
N THR A 100 3.72 1.53 -7.25
CA THR A 100 3.15 1.41 -8.59
C THR A 100 4.24 1.04 -9.61
N GLY A 101 5.39 1.72 -9.57
CA GLY A 101 6.54 1.44 -10.43
C GLY A 101 7.05 0.00 -10.29
N GLN A 102 7.10 -0.52 -9.06
CA GLN A 102 7.44 -1.92 -8.80
C GLN A 102 6.47 -2.88 -9.51
N HIS A 103 5.16 -2.64 -9.44
CA HIS A 103 4.20 -3.49 -10.12
C HIS A 103 4.33 -3.43 -11.65
N VAL A 104 4.58 -2.26 -12.21
CA VAL A 104 4.83 -2.08 -13.65
C VAL A 104 6.09 -2.84 -14.08
N LEU A 105 7.19 -2.68 -13.34
CA LEU A 105 8.45 -3.38 -13.62
C LEU A 105 8.31 -4.90 -13.47
N SER A 106 7.64 -5.37 -12.42
CA SER A 106 7.32 -6.79 -12.22
C SER A 106 6.53 -7.38 -13.38
N GLN A 107 5.58 -6.61 -13.93
CA GLN A 107 4.80 -7.03 -15.08
C GLN A 107 5.66 -7.10 -16.35
N ALA A 108 6.58 -6.16 -16.56
CA ALA A 108 7.50 -6.18 -17.69
C ALA A 108 8.40 -7.43 -17.68
N PHE A 109 8.98 -7.79 -16.51
CA PHE A 109 9.73 -9.04 -16.36
C PHE A 109 8.90 -10.29 -16.64
N TRP A 110 7.65 -10.30 -16.16
CA TRP A 110 6.74 -11.42 -16.43
C TRP A 110 6.38 -11.52 -17.92
N GLU A 111 6.07 -10.43 -18.57
CA GLU A 111 5.72 -10.41 -20.01
C GLU A 111 6.87 -10.92 -20.88
N LEU A 112 8.08 -10.41 -20.66
CA LEU A 112 9.24 -10.63 -21.51
C LEU A 112 10.00 -11.91 -21.19
N LEU A 113 10.11 -12.27 -19.91
CA LEU A 113 11.03 -13.32 -19.45
C LEU A 113 10.35 -14.40 -18.61
N LYS A 114 9.03 -14.28 -18.36
CA LYS A 114 8.27 -15.14 -17.42
C LYS A 114 8.88 -15.16 -16.01
N GLY A 115 9.61 -14.09 -15.64
CA GLY A 115 10.22 -13.93 -14.33
C GLY A 115 9.17 -13.56 -13.28
N GLU A 116 8.99 -14.43 -12.28
CA GLU A 116 8.09 -14.17 -11.17
C GLU A 116 8.74 -13.24 -10.14
N THR A 117 7.98 -12.29 -9.61
CA THR A 117 8.42 -11.50 -8.46
C THR A 117 8.43 -12.39 -7.21
N LEU A 118 9.57 -12.54 -6.58
CA LEU A 118 9.77 -13.30 -5.34
C LEU A 118 9.59 -12.40 -4.12
N SER A 119 10.26 -11.25 -4.12
CA SER A 119 10.19 -10.27 -3.04
C SER A 119 10.31 -8.84 -3.57
N PHE A 120 9.86 -7.89 -2.75
CA PHE A 120 10.03 -6.46 -2.95
C PHE A 120 10.34 -5.81 -1.60
N HIS A 121 11.28 -4.89 -1.58
CA HIS A 121 11.60 -4.08 -0.42
C HIS A 121 11.80 -2.62 -0.84
N MET A 122 11.03 -1.73 -0.22
CA MET A 122 11.14 -0.29 -0.43
C MET A 122 12.05 0.29 0.65
N GLY A 123 13.29 0.60 0.28
CA GLY A 123 14.25 1.27 1.16
C GLY A 123 14.13 2.79 1.09
N ALA A 124 14.88 3.47 1.96
CA ALA A 124 14.88 4.94 1.99
C ALA A 124 15.52 5.56 0.73
N ASP A 125 16.59 4.92 0.22
CA ASP A 125 17.36 5.43 -0.93
C ASP A 125 17.24 4.50 -2.15
N ILE A 126 17.08 3.20 -1.92
CA ILE A 126 17.05 2.18 -2.97
C ILE A 126 15.93 1.18 -2.66
N SER A 127 15.07 0.96 -3.66
CA SER A 127 14.10 -0.14 -3.64
C SER A 127 14.68 -1.35 -4.36
N THR A 128 14.44 -2.56 -3.84
CA THR A 128 14.92 -3.80 -4.43
C THR A 128 13.76 -4.70 -4.85
N LEU A 129 13.91 -5.32 -6.01
CA LEU A 129 12.95 -6.25 -6.58
C LEU A 129 13.67 -7.55 -6.93
N GLU A 130 13.27 -8.64 -6.29
CA GLU A 130 13.81 -9.96 -6.59
C GLU A 130 12.93 -10.67 -7.61
N ILE A 131 13.53 -11.10 -8.72
CA ILE A 131 12.86 -11.80 -9.81
C ILE A 131 13.41 -13.23 -9.92
N GLY A 132 12.53 -14.22 -9.94
CA GLY A 132 12.83 -15.64 -10.07
C GLY A 132 13.27 -16.01 -11.49
N LEU A 133 14.47 -15.59 -11.89
CA LEU A 133 15.11 -15.96 -13.14
C LEU A 133 16.40 -16.74 -12.87
N LYS A 134 16.68 -17.76 -13.70
CA LYS A 134 17.95 -18.51 -13.60
C LYS A 134 19.14 -17.66 -14.03
N ALA A 135 18.94 -16.80 -15.02
CA ALA A 135 19.90 -15.82 -15.51
C ALA A 135 19.14 -14.74 -16.27
N ALA A 136 19.69 -13.52 -16.27
CA ALA A 136 19.26 -12.43 -17.12
C ALA A 136 20.50 -11.71 -17.64
N SER A 137 20.51 -11.37 -18.92
CA SER A 137 21.55 -10.52 -19.51
C SER A 137 21.21 -9.06 -19.28
N ASP A 138 22.21 -8.16 -19.40
CA ASP A 138 21.98 -6.72 -19.38
C ASP A 138 20.95 -6.29 -20.44
N ALA A 139 20.96 -6.92 -21.62
CA ALA A 139 19.99 -6.68 -22.66
C ALA A 139 18.56 -7.02 -22.23
N ASP A 140 18.36 -8.07 -21.43
CA ASP A 140 17.06 -8.43 -20.87
C ASP A 140 16.60 -7.41 -19.83
N LEU A 141 17.52 -6.90 -19.02
CA LEU A 141 17.22 -5.86 -18.03
C LEU A 141 16.78 -4.57 -18.71
N TYR A 142 17.54 -4.10 -19.72
CA TYR A 142 17.17 -2.90 -20.48
C TYR A 142 15.83 -3.06 -21.20
N ARG A 143 15.54 -4.22 -21.79
CA ARG A 143 14.23 -4.48 -22.41
C ARG A 143 13.08 -4.41 -21.41
N ALA A 144 13.29 -4.92 -20.19
CA ALA A 144 12.28 -4.84 -19.12
C ALA A 144 12.08 -3.39 -18.64
N GLU A 145 13.16 -2.62 -18.52
CA GLU A 145 13.13 -1.20 -18.21
C GLU A 145 12.39 -0.40 -19.30
N ASP A 146 12.75 -0.58 -20.57
CA ASP A 146 12.09 0.08 -21.71
C ASP A 146 10.60 -0.24 -21.73
N ARG A 147 10.22 -1.50 -21.49
CA ARG A 147 8.82 -1.92 -21.43
C ARG A 147 8.07 -1.27 -20.28
N ALA A 148 8.70 -1.19 -19.11
CA ALA A 148 8.11 -0.53 -17.94
C ALA A 148 7.94 0.98 -18.20
N ASN A 149 8.97 1.64 -18.73
CA ASN A 149 8.93 3.05 -19.10
C ASN A 149 7.86 3.35 -20.16
N ALA A 150 7.67 2.49 -21.16
CA ALA A 150 6.61 2.64 -22.14
C ALA A 150 5.22 2.68 -21.47
N VAL A 151 4.97 1.84 -20.44
CA VAL A 151 3.72 1.86 -19.67
C VAL A 151 3.55 3.17 -18.87
N VAL A 152 4.64 3.68 -18.29
CA VAL A 152 4.63 4.96 -17.56
C VAL A 152 4.29 6.11 -18.52
N TRP A 153 4.85 6.10 -19.73
CA TRP A 153 4.63 7.14 -20.75
C TRP A 153 3.20 7.12 -21.34
N GLU A 154 2.51 6.00 -21.25
CA GLU A 154 1.10 5.90 -21.65
C GLU A 154 0.16 6.63 -20.68
N ASP A 155 0.67 7.09 -19.50
CA ASP A 155 -0.08 7.81 -18.48
C ASP A 155 -1.43 7.15 -18.13
N ARG A 156 -1.41 5.84 -17.90
CA ARG A 156 -2.61 5.06 -17.64
C ARG A 156 -3.20 5.41 -16.29
N GLU A 157 -4.50 5.61 -16.25
CA GLU A 157 -5.23 5.78 -14.99
C GLU A 157 -5.07 4.55 -14.10
N VAL A 158 -4.69 4.76 -12.84
CA VAL A 158 -4.61 3.72 -11.81
C VAL A 158 -5.94 3.66 -11.07
N LYS A 159 -6.72 2.59 -11.29
CA LYS A 159 -8.01 2.36 -10.65
C LYS A 159 -7.91 1.39 -9.49
N THR A 160 -8.64 1.67 -8.43
CA THR A 160 -8.85 0.75 -7.32
C THR A 160 -10.27 0.21 -7.35
N TYR A 161 -10.43 -1.07 -7.05
CA TYR A 161 -11.73 -1.74 -7.03
C TYR A 161 -11.76 -2.78 -5.93
N PHE A 162 -12.96 -3.15 -5.51
CA PHE A 162 -13.16 -4.22 -4.53
C PHE A 162 -13.79 -5.42 -5.23
N VAL A 163 -13.21 -6.60 -4.98
CA VAL A 163 -13.69 -7.87 -5.53
C VAL A 163 -14.17 -8.74 -4.39
N PRO A 164 -15.46 -9.11 -4.36
CA PRO A 164 -15.97 -10.12 -3.44
C PRO A 164 -15.27 -11.47 -3.66
N GLU A 165 -15.15 -12.26 -2.59
CA GLU A 165 -14.40 -13.53 -2.63
C GLU A 165 -14.96 -14.51 -3.68
N ASP A 166 -16.28 -14.57 -3.86
CA ASP A 166 -16.98 -15.41 -4.83
C ASP A 166 -16.73 -15.00 -6.29
N ARG A 167 -16.28 -13.76 -6.52
CA ARG A 167 -15.96 -13.23 -7.86
C ARG A 167 -14.46 -13.15 -8.16
N ILE A 168 -13.60 -13.62 -7.26
CA ILE A 168 -12.13 -13.57 -7.46
C ILE A 168 -11.71 -14.33 -8.74
N GLY A 169 -12.38 -15.42 -9.08
CA GLY A 169 -12.11 -16.20 -10.31
C GLY A 169 -12.33 -15.44 -11.62
N GLU A 170 -13.06 -14.32 -11.60
CA GLU A 170 -13.31 -13.46 -12.76
C GLU A 170 -12.15 -12.47 -13.01
N VAL A 171 -11.26 -12.30 -12.01
CA VAL A 171 -10.14 -11.38 -12.10
C VAL A 171 -8.89 -12.13 -12.59
N PRO A 172 -8.20 -11.68 -13.65
CA PRO A 172 -6.99 -12.33 -14.17
C PRO A 172 -5.78 -12.09 -13.25
N LEU A 173 -5.80 -12.72 -12.08
CA LEU A 173 -4.71 -12.68 -11.11
C LEU A 173 -3.61 -13.66 -11.51
N ARG A 174 -2.34 -13.23 -11.41
CA ARG A 174 -1.19 -14.12 -11.63
C ARG A 174 -1.04 -15.17 -10.52
N ARG A 175 -1.48 -14.83 -9.32
CA ARG A 175 -1.45 -15.70 -8.13
C ARG A 175 -2.74 -15.54 -7.34
N PRO A 176 -3.23 -16.62 -6.72
CA PRO A 176 -4.37 -16.51 -5.82
C PRO A 176 -4.02 -15.60 -4.65
N PRO A 177 -4.97 -14.81 -4.16
CA PRO A 177 -4.77 -13.94 -3.02
C PRO A 177 -4.54 -14.76 -1.75
N LYS A 178 -3.69 -14.27 -0.86
CA LYS A 178 -3.43 -14.89 0.44
C LYS A 178 -4.50 -14.58 1.48
N LYS A 179 -5.24 -13.48 1.31
CA LYS A 179 -6.32 -13.04 2.20
C LYS A 179 -7.67 -13.53 1.65
N GLN A 180 -8.59 -13.85 2.55
CA GLN A 180 -9.99 -14.19 2.23
C GLN A 180 -10.90 -12.97 2.42
N GLY A 181 -12.11 -13.03 1.87
CA GLY A 181 -13.11 -11.98 1.96
C GLY A 181 -13.05 -10.95 0.85
N LEU A 182 -13.44 -9.71 1.16
CA LEU A 182 -13.42 -8.60 0.19
C LEU A 182 -11.98 -8.17 -0.11
N LEU A 183 -11.55 -8.38 -1.35
CA LEU A 183 -10.20 -8.03 -1.79
C LEU A 183 -10.19 -6.69 -2.49
N ARG A 184 -9.20 -5.84 -2.16
CA ARG A 184 -8.92 -4.61 -2.88
C ARG A 184 -7.92 -4.90 -4.00
N GLY A 185 -8.34 -4.66 -5.24
CA GLY A 185 -7.50 -4.71 -6.43
C GLY A 185 -7.04 -3.32 -6.86
N ILE A 186 -5.90 -3.26 -7.54
CA ILE A 186 -5.37 -2.06 -8.20
C ILE A 186 -5.02 -2.45 -9.64
N ALA A 187 -5.48 -1.69 -10.62
CA ALA A 187 -5.20 -1.93 -12.02
C ALA A 187 -4.82 -0.65 -12.77
N ALA A 188 -3.83 -0.76 -13.64
CA ALA A 188 -3.39 0.26 -14.59
C ALA A 188 -3.60 -0.23 -16.04
N ARG A 189 -4.79 -0.76 -16.37
CA ARG A 189 -5.14 -1.26 -17.70
C ARG A 189 -6.29 -0.45 -18.30
N PRO A 190 -6.26 -0.16 -19.62
CA PRO A 190 -7.34 0.58 -20.28
C PRO A 190 -8.67 -0.19 -20.34
N ASP A 191 -8.63 -1.53 -20.24
CA ASP A 191 -9.73 -2.46 -20.49
C ASP A 191 -10.17 -3.26 -19.25
N PHE A 192 -9.74 -2.85 -18.04
CA PHE A 192 -10.08 -3.59 -16.83
C PHE A 192 -11.38 -3.06 -16.22
N ILE A 193 -12.43 -3.85 -16.40
CA ILE A 193 -13.78 -3.76 -15.83
C ILE A 193 -14.59 -2.54 -16.28
N GLN A 194 -15.31 -2.69 -17.36
CA GLN A 194 -16.69 -2.21 -17.40
C GLN A 194 -17.53 -3.13 -16.49
N GLY A 195 -17.48 -2.89 -15.20
CA GLY A 195 -18.44 -3.42 -14.26
C GLY A 195 -19.59 -2.43 -14.23
N ASP A 196 -20.76 -2.94 -14.62
CA ASP A 196 -22.02 -2.21 -14.62
C ASP A 196 -22.21 -1.43 -13.34
N GLU A 197 -22.32 -0.10 -13.49
CA GLU A 197 -23.00 0.75 -12.52
C GLU A 197 -24.46 0.31 -12.47
N GLN A 198 -24.85 -0.38 -11.41
CA GLN A 198 -26.22 -0.43 -10.89
C GLN A 198 -26.18 -0.31 -9.37
#